data_6b6f1df970c68f8171dde2040d795b5a
#
_entry.id   6b6f1df970c68f8171dde2040d795b5a
#
_cell.length_a   1.000
_cell.length_b   1.000
_cell.length_c   1.000
_cell.angle_alpha   90.00
_cell.angle_beta   90.00
_cell.angle_gamma   90.00
#
_symmetry.space_group_name_H-M   'P 1'
#
loop_
_entity.id
_entity.type
_entity.pdbx_description
1 polymer ?
#
loop_
_entity_poly.entity_id
_entity_poly.type
_entity_poly.pdbx_seq_one_letter_code
_entity_poly.pdbx_strand_id
1 'polypeptide(L)'
;WPFKDQLHQDIIDMNFDILHSHAPLATSYYFRRVVEKKKIPTVLTYHTKYEYDFDRRIPTKPARDFAYRFLLNNINAADEVWVTSKGTVDSLRKVGYTGDYVVMPNGCDLPVTNVSDDDIALIKRKHNIPNDVPLFIYTGRMIWYKNIELILDACAMLKNEGKEFRLIMLGFGADENAIKKKIRKCGLFDYVIWTGKILDRNELLGYYGISDLLLFPSTFDTNGLVVREAAACATPSLLVRGSCAAEGVEDGKTGFLCVESAHSIKNTLNTIMENKIF
;
A
#
# COMPACT_ATOMS: atom_id res chain seq x y z
N TRP A 1 21.67 25.12 -5.33
CA TRP A 1 22.22 24.73 -4.03
C TRP A 1 23.62 24.20 -4.23
N PRO A 2 24.65 24.84 -3.69
CA PRO A 2 26.01 24.35 -3.75
C PRO A 2 26.25 23.41 -2.56
N PHE A 3 25.73 22.20 -2.63
CA PHE A 3 26.20 21.20 -1.68
C PHE A 3 27.53 20.64 -2.13
N LYS A 4 28.60 21.17 -1.58
CA LYS A 4 29.83 20.43 -1.36
C LYS A 4 29.56 19.51 -0.16
N ASP A 5 28.68 18.55 -0.36
CA ASP A 5 28.41 17.52 0.62
C ASP A 5 29.48 16.43 0.42
N GLN A 6 30.21 16.10 1.47
CA GLN A 6 31.22 15.05 1.45
C GLN A 6 30.62 13.74 0.93
N LEU A 7 29.41 13.41 1.37
CA LEU A 7 28.69 12.22 0.91
C LEU A 7 28.52 12.18 -0.63
N HIS A 8 28.23 13.35 -1.23
CA HIS A 8 28.10 13.42 -2.68
C HIS A 8 29.43 13.15 -3.40
N GLN A 9 30.53 13.68 -2.87
CA GLN A 9 31.84 13.41 -3.42
C GLN A 9 32.24 11.95 -3.24
N ASP A 10 32.00 11.39 -2.07
CA ASP A 10 32.26 9.98 -1.75
C ASP A 10 31.50 9.05 -2.72
N ILE A 11 30.22 9.32 -2.99
CA ILE A 11 29.40 8.56 -3.96
C ILE A 11 29.98 8.69 -5.38
N ILE A 12 30.44 9.87 -5.79
CA ILE A 12 31.08 10.06 -7.09
C ILE A 12 32.39 9.29 -7.19
N ASP A 13 33.15 9.21 -6.11
CA ASP A 13 34.45 8.55 -6.08
C ASP A 13 34.36 7.02 -5.96
N MET A 14 33.22 6.48 -5.49
CA MET A 14 32.98 5.04 -5.48
C MET A 14 32.89 4.45 -6.90
N ASN A 15 33.37 3.22 -7.08
CA ASN A 15 33.20 2.48 -8.33
C ASN A 15 31.91 1.67 -8.30
N PHE A 16 31.06 1.90 -9.29
CA PHE A 16 29.79 1.18 -9.48
C PHE A 16 29.76 0.57 -10.87
N ASP A 17 29.21 -0.63 -10.99
CA ASP A 17 28.92 -1.27 -12.28
C ASP A 17 27.54 -0.86 -12.80
N ILE A 18 26.61 -0.55 -11.90
CA ILE A 18 25.24 -0.10 -12.18
C ILE A 18 24.78 0.87 -11.10
N LEU A 19 23.93 1.80 -11.46
CA LEU A 19 23.30 2.73 -10.54
C LEU A 19 21.78 2.57 -10.60
N HIS A 20 21.16 2.22 -9.47
CA HIS A 20 19.70 2.05 -9.36
C HIS A 20 19.09 3.09 -8.44
N SER A 21 18.19 3.93 -8.97
CA SER A 21 17.43 4.93 -8.20
C SER A 21 16.00 4.46 -7.96
N HIS A 22 15.53 4.57 -6.72
CA HIS A 22 14.15 4.24 -6.33
C HIS A 22 13.24 5.47 -6.14
N ALA A 23 13.74 6.69 -6.39
CA ALA A 23 12.95 7.90 -6.24
C ALA A 23 13.41 9.01 -7.20
N PRO A 24 12.57 9.45 -8.13
CA PRO A 24 12.91 10.47 -9.14
C PRO A 24 12.82 11.92 -8.62
N LEU A 25 12.96 12.17 -7.33
CA LEU A 25 12.93 13.50 -6.73
C LEU A 25 14.31 13.94 -6.20
N ALA A 26 14.45 14.20 -4.91
CA ALA A 26 15.66 14.78 -4.32
C ALA A 26 16.93 13.94 -4.55
N THR A 27 16.83 12.62 -4.40
CA THR A 27 17.96 11.71 -4.63
C THR A 27 18.39 11.63 -6.10
N SER A 28 17.49 11.89 -7.03
CA SER A 28 17.78 11.86 -8.46
C SER A 28 18.63 13.04 -8.93
N TYR A 29 18.74 14.11 -8.16
CA TYR A 29 19.72 15.15 -8.45
C TYR A 29 21.15 14.61 -8.35
N TYR A 30 21.45 13.83 -7.32
CA TYR A 30 22.74 13.16 -7.16
C TYR A 30 22.92 12.05 -8.23
N PHE A 31 21.87 11.28 -8.46
CA PHE A 31 21.83 10.25 -9.49
C PHE A 31 22.26 10.81 -10.86
N ARG A 32 21.64 11.88 -11.34
CA ARG A 32 21.98 12.51 -12.62
C ARG A 32 23.44 12.96 -12.69
N ARG A 33 23.98 13.54 -11.62
CA ARG A 33 25.38 13.96 -11.59
C ARG A 33 26.37 12.81 -11.65
N VAL A 34 26.05 11.68 -11.01
CA VAL A 34 26.85 10.47 -11.11
C VAL A 34 26.80 9.92 -12.53
N VAL A 35 25.60 9.85 -13.12
CA VAL A 35 25.39 9.42 -14.53
C VAL A 35 26.19 10.27 -15.50
N GLU A 36 26.09 11.60 -15.39
CA GLU A 36 26.82 12.53 -16.27
C GLU A 36 28.34 12.34 -16.23
N LYS A 37 28.89 12.00 -15.03
CA LYS A 37 30.33 11.81 -14.86
C LYS A 37 30.86 10.43 -15.22
N LYS A 38 30.10 9.38 -14.84
CA LYS A 38 30.62 8.00 -14.88
C LYS A 38 30.19 7.17 -16.08
N LYS A 39 29.13 7.56 -16.79
CA LYS A 39 28.59 6.84 -17.95
C LYS A 39 28.37 5.34 -17.71
N ILE A 40 27.90 4.98 -16.51
CA ILE A 40 27.54 3.62 -16.12
C ILE A 40 26.06 3.35 -16.38
N PRO A 41 25.65 2.08 -16.61
CA PRO A 41 24.24 1.72 -16.76
C PRO A 41 23.38 2.18 -15.57
N THR A 42 22.20 2.69 -15.87
CA THR A 42 21.32 3.30 -14.86
C THR A 42 19.89 2.78 -14.97
N VAL A 43 19.32 2.46 -13.82
CA VAL A 43 17.93 2.03 -13.69
C VAL A 43 17.20 2.97 -12.74
N LEU A 44 15.95 3.31 -13.06
CA LEU A 44 15.08 4.06 -12.17
C LEU A 44 13.79 3.29 -11.95
N THR A 45 13.43 2.97 -10.69
CA THR A 45 12.12 2.39 -10.37
C THR A 45 11.15 3.48 -9.92
N TYR A 46 10.02 3.54 -10.61
CA TYR A 46 8.93 4.46 -10.32
C TYR A 46 7.95 3.83 -9.33
N HIS A 47 8.04 4.24 -8.04
CA HIS A 47 7.28 3.64 -6.93
C HIS A 47 6.03 4.42 -6.50
N THR A 48 5.86 5.68 -6.95
CA THR A 48 4.87 6.60 -6.37
C THR A 48 4.03 7.25 -7.46
N LYS A 49 2.74 7.35 -7.24
CA LYS A 49 1.82 8.12 -8.08
C LYS A 49 1.97 9.61 -7.77
N TYR A 50 3.01 10.23 -8.32
CA TYR A 50 3.38 11.63 -8.02
C TYR A 50 2.34 12.65 -8.45
N GLU A 51 1.56 12.37 -9.50
CA GLU A 51 0.50 13.24 -9.96
C GLU A 51 -0.52 13.51 -8.84
N TYR A 52 -0.84 12.49 -8.05
CA TYR A 52 -1.76 12.63 -6.94
C TYR A 52 -1.24 13.57 -5.84
N ASP A 53 0.05 13.43 -5.49
CA ASP A 53 0.68 14.29 -4.48
C ASP A 53 0.88 15.72 -4.98
N PHE A 54 1.29 15.90 -6.24
CA PHE A 54 1.54 17.23 -6.82
C PHE A 54 0.24 18.01 -6.99
N ASP A 55 -0.81 17.38 -7.52
CA ASP A 55 -2.09 18.04 -7.73
C ASP A 55 -2.76 18.46 -6.42
N ARG A 56 -2.56 17.69 -5.35
CA ARG A 56 -3.12 17.97 -4.03
C ARG A 56 -2.31 18.99 -3.21
N ARG A 57 -0.97 18.93 -3.29
CA ARG A 57 -0.09 19.68 -2.38
C ARG A 57 0.49 20.94 -2.99
N ILE A 58 0.55 21.03 -4.32
CA ILE A 58 1.10 22.20 -5.01
C ILE A 58 -0.05 23.03 -5.57
N PRO A 59 -0.39 24.17 -4.94
CA PRO A 59 -1.63 24.90 -5.24
C PRO A 59 -1.59 25.62 -6.59
N THR A 60 -0.41 26.04 -7.06
CA THR A 60 -0.30 26.85 -8.28
C THR A 60 0.15 26.02 -9.49
N LYS A 61 -0.49 26.25 -10.65
CA LYS A 61 -0.18 25.56 -11.89
C LYS A 61 1.31 25.71 -12.29
N PRO A 62 1.93 26.91 -12.28
CA PRO A 62 3.34 27.04 -12.64
C PRO A 62 4.29 26.22 -11.76
N ALA A 63 4.02 26.14 -10.46
CA ALA A 63 4.82 25.33 -9.54
C ALA A 63 4.63 23.81 -9.80
N ARG A 64 3.40 23.37 -10.11
CA ARG A 64 3.16 21.98 -10.53
C ARG A 64 3.87 21.64 -11.83
N ASP A 65 3.77 22.51 -12.83
CA ASP A 65 4.44 22.31 -14.14
C ASP A 65 5.96 22.24 -13.96
N PHE A 66 6.52 23.03 -13.03
CA PHE A 66 7.93 22.93 -12.67
C PHE A 66 8.26 21.59 -12.00
N ALA A 67 7.44 21.13 -11.05
CA ALA A 67 7.62 19.86 -10.35
C ALA A 67 7.54 18.68 -11.33
N TYR A 68 6.59 18.67 -12.26
CA TYR A 68 6.48 17.65 -13.32
C TYR A 68 7.69 17.66 -14.25
N ARG A 69 8.15 18.84 -14.69
CA ARG A 69 9.37 18.93 -15.52
C ARG A 69 10.61 18.42 -14.79
N PHE A 70 10.75 18.78 -13.51
CA PHE A 70 11.86 18.29 -12.69
C PHE A 70 11.82 16.75 -12.55
N LEU A 71 10.63 16.19 -12.27
CA LEU A 71 10.40 14.75 -12.18
C LEU A 71 10.77 14.05 -13.49
N LEU A 72 10.24 14.54 -14.62
CA LEU A 72 10.51 13.98 -15.96
C LEU A 72 11.97 14.02 -16.34
N ASN A 73 12.66 15.12 -16.07
CA ASN A 73 14.10 15.24 -16.35
C ASN A 73 14.91 14.18 -15.58
N ASN A 74 14.45 13.82 -14.37
CA ASN A 74 15.12 12.79 -13.59
C ASN A 74 14.80 11.39 -14.11
N ILE A 75 13.55 11.14 -14.53
CA ILE A 75 13.15 9.85 -15.10
C ILE A 75 13.88 9.62 -16.44
N ASN A 76 13.91 10.62 -17.31
CA ASN A 76 14.55 10.55 -18.62
C ASN A 76 16.08 10.45 -18.56
N ALA A 77 16.69 10.66 -17.41
CA ALA A 77 18.13 10.49 -17.22
C ALA A 77 18.56 9.04 -16.99
N ALA A 78 17.63 8.12 -16.76
CA ALA A 78 17.91 6.70 -16.63
C ALA A 78 17.90 6.02 -18.00
N ASP A 79 18.78 5.02 -18.18
CA ASP A 79 18.80 4.18 -19.37
C ASP A 79 17.60 3.23 -19.41
N GLU A 80 17.13 2.80 -18.25
CA GLU A 80 15.98 1.91 -18.12
C GLU A 80 15.03 2.38 -17.00
N VAL A 81 13.73 2.40 -17.29
CA VAL A 81 12.69 2.79 -16.32
C VAL A 81 11.84 1.58 -15.95
N TRP A 82 11.78 1.28 -14.65
CA TRP A 82 10.97 0.19 -14.12
C TRP A 82 9.71 0.73 -13.43
N VAL A 83 8.61 0.02 -13.59
CA VAL A 83 7.36 0.24 -12.87
C VAL A 83 6.97 -1.00 -12.07
N THR A 84 6.39 -0.81 -10.91
CA THR A 84 6.11 -1.92 -9.98
C THR A 84 4.86 -2.73 -10.32
N SER A 85 4.02 -2.22 -11.24
CA SER A 85 2.78 -2.84 -11.69
C SER A 85 2.35 -2.26 -13.04
N LYS A 86 1.49 -2.97 -13.78
CA LYS A 86 0.93 -2.45 -15.04
C LYS A 86 0.10 -1.17 -14.81
N GLY A 87 -0.69 -1.13 -13.72
CA GLY A 87 -1.47 0.07 -13.38
C GLY A 87 -0.64 1.29 -12.98
N THR A 88 0.64 1.10 -12.62
CA THR A 88 1.56 2.21 -12.36
C THR A 88 2.00 2.89 -13.66
N VAL A 89 1.90 2.21 -14.81
CA VAL A 89 2.21 2.79 -16.13
C VAL A 89 1.32 4.00 -16.42
N ASP A 90 0.03 3.92 -16.09
CA ASP A 90 -0.90 5.03 -16.31
C ASP A 90 -0.47 6.29 -15.54
N SER A 91 0.01 6.12 -14.30
CA SER A 91 0.59 7.20 -13.51
C SER A 91 1.85 7.77 -14.17
N LEU A 92 2.76 6.89 -14.62
CA LEU A 92 3.99 7.28 -15.31
C LEU A 92 3.68 8.07 -16.62
N ARG A 93 2.65 7.66 -17.37
CA ARG A 93 2.20 8.39 -18.56
C ARG A 93 1.55 9.73 -18.23
N LYS A 94 0.78 9.81 -17.14
CA LYS A 94 0.15 11.07 -16.68
C LYS A 94 1.17 12.13 -16.29
N VAL A 95 2.31 11.75 -15.73
CA VAL A 95 3.41 12.70 -15.45
C VAL A 95 4.17 13.11 -16.71
N GLY A 96 3.84 12.52 -17.87
CA GLY A 96 4.36 12.92 -19.19
C GLY A 96 5.50 12.05 -19.73
N TYR A 97 5.86 10.94 -19.08
CA TYR A 97 6.89 10.04 -19.59
C TYR A 97 6.38 9.27 -20.82
N THR A 98 7.15 9.32 -21.93
CA THR A 98 6.79 8.69 -23.21
C THR A 98 7.74 7.57 -23.63
N GLY A 99 8.85 7.38 -22.89
CA GLY A 99 9.86 6.35 -23.20
C GLY A 99 9.39 4.92 -22.88
N ASP A 100 10.28 3.97 -23.13
CA ASP A 100 10.08 2.55 -22.82
C ASP A 100 10.16 2.29 -21.31
N TYR A 101 9.53 1.20 -20.86
CA TYR A 101 9.52 0.79 -19.46
C TYR A 101 9.49 -0.74 -19.34
N VAL A 102 9.95 -1.22 -18.18
CA VAL A 102 9.85 -2.63 -17.78
C VAL A 102 8.92 -2.75 -16.58
N VAL A 103 8.00 -3.71 -16.60
CA VAL A 103 7.20 -4.04 -15.42
C VAL A 103 8.03 -4.97 -14.54
N MET A 104 8.49 -4.44 -13.41
CA MET A 104 9.31 -5.15 -12.43
C MET A 104 8.57 -5.15 -11.07
N PRO A 105 7.78 -6.18 -10.77
CA PRO A 105 7.06 -6.27 -9.51
C PRO A 105 8.01 -6.29 -8.32
N ASN A 106 7.64 -5.61 -7.22
CA ASN A 106 8.41 -5.69 -5.99
C ASN A 106 8.43 -7.14 -5.47
N GLY A 107 9.56 -7.59 -4.99
CA GLY A 107 9.68 -8.81 -4.22
C GLY A 107 9.00 -8.69 -2.85
N CYS A 108 8.62 -9.80 -2.27
CA CYS A 108 8.22 -9.93 -0.89
C CYS A 108 9.17 -10.91 -0.19
N ASP A 109 9.76 -10.46 0.90
CA ASP A 109 10.79 -11.18 1.66
C ASP A 109 10.17 -12.08 2.75
N LEU A 110 8.98 -12.59 2.46
CA LEU A 110 8.24 -13.44 3.38
C LEU A 110 8.27 -14.88 2.87
N PRO A 111 8.83 -15.83 3.65
CA PRO A 111 8.51 -17.23 3.43
C PRO A 111 7.01 -17.43 3.66
N VAL A 112 6.42 -18.38 2.94
CA VAL A 112 5.08 -18.88 3.30
C VAL A 112 5.16 -19.33 4.76
N THR A 113 4.48 -18.62 5.65
CA THR A 113 4.65 -18.80 7.09
C THR A 113 3.35 -19.34 7.66
N ASN A 114 3.41 -20.53 8.21
CA ASN A 114 2.37 -20.97 9.13
C ASN A 114 2.63 -20.23 10.46
N VAL A 115 1.75 -19.31 10.80
CA VAL A 115 1.74 -18.67 12.12
C VAL A 115 1.44 -19.75 13.15
N SER A 116 2.19 -19.82 14.23
CA SER A 116 2.02 -20.87 15.23
C SER A 116 0.67 -20.72 15.97
N ASP A 117 0.07 -21.84 16.35
CA ASP A 117 -1.18 -21.82 17.14
C ASP A 117 -1.03 -21.05 18.45
N ASP A 118 0.18 -21.04 19.04
CA ASP A 118 0.48 -20.29 20.26
C ASP A 118 0.45 -18.78 20.03
N ASP A 119 1.00 -18.30 18.90
CA ASP A 119 0.97 -16.87 18.54
C ASP A 119 -0.47 -16.43 18.22
N ILE A 120 -1.23 -17.28 17.53
CA ILE A 120 -2.66 -17.06 17.26
C ILE A 120 -3.42 -16.93 18.58
N ALA A 121 -3.25 -17.87 19.50
CA ALA A 121 -3.91 -17.87 20.79
C ALA A 121 -3.51 -16.67 21.66
N LEU A 122 -2.23 -16.25 21.58
CA LEU A 122 -1.73 -15.09 22.30
C LEU A 122 -2.41 -13.79 21.84
N ILE A 123 -2.48 -13.55 20.52
CA ILE A 123 -3.09 -12.35 19.94
C ILE A 123 -4.59 -12.33 20.21
N LYS A 124 -5.30 -13.47 20.05
CA LYS A 124 -6.72 -13.57 20.35
C LYS A 124 -7.01 -13.23 21.82
N ARG A 125 -6.20 -13.75 22.75
CA ARG A 125 -6.31 -13.42 24.19
C ARG A 125 -6.02 -11.96 24.49
N LYS A 126 -4.97 -11.39 23.88
CA LYS A 126 -4.57 -9.97 24.05
C LYS A 126 -5.71 -9.00 23.75
N HIS A 127 -6.56 -9.34 22.80
CA HIS A 127 -7.62 -8.47 22.29
C HIS A 127 -9.03 -9.00 22.61
N ASN A 128 -9.17 -10.07 23.39
CA ASN A 128 -10.45 -10.71 23.68
C ASN A 128 -11.28 -11.02 22.42
N ILE A 129 -10.61 -11.55 21.36
CA ILE A 129 -11.27 -11.86 20.09
C ILE A 129 -12.05 -13.17 20.23
N PRO A 130 -13.39 -13.17 19.99
CA PRO A 130 -14.18 -14.39 20.00
C PRO A 130 -13.74 -15.35 18.88
N ASN A 131 -13.82 -16.67 19.13
CA ASN A 131 -13.37 -17.66 18.14
C ASN A 131 -14.30 -17.81 16.92
N ASP A 132 -15.60 -17.57 17.11
CA ASP A 132 -16.62 -17.83 16.10
C ASP A 132 -17.11 -16.57 15.38
N VAL A 133 -16.34 -15.50 15.41
CA VAL A 133 -16.70 -14.22 14.81
C VAL A 133 -15.70 -13.91 13.69
N PRO A 134 -16.16 -13.57 12.48
CA PRO A 134 -15.29 -13.17 11.39
C PRO A 134 -14.34 -12.02 11.77
N LEU A 135 -13.07 -12.19 11.45
CA LEU A 135 -12.03 -11.28 11.82
C LEU A 135 -11.40 -10.65 10.56
N PHE A 136 -11.69 -9.39 10.34
CA PHE A 136 -11.11 -8.61 9.25
C PHE A 136 -9.88 -7.84 9.73
N ILE A 137 -8.95 -7.58 8.81
CA ILE A 137 -7.78 -6.73 9.08
C ILE A 137 -7.63 -5.65 8.01
N TYR A 138 -7.31 -4.44 8.44
CA TYR A 138 -6.74 -3.39 7.60
C TYR A 138 -5.31 -3.13 8.07
N THR A 139 -4.36 -3.14 7.14
CA THR A 139 -2.96 -2.81 7.43
C THR A 139 -2.48 -1.70 6.51
N GLY A 140 -1.90 -0.64 7.09
CA GLY A 140 -1.36 0.44 6.29
C GLY A 140 -1.33 1.79 7.01
N ARG A 141 -0.97 2.83 6.24
CA ARG A 141 -1.01 4.20 6.77
C ARG A 141 -2.45 4.62 7.04
N MET A 142 -2.69 5.19 8.22
CA MET A 142 -4.00 5.72 8.63
C MET A 142 -4.25 7.10 8.00
N ILE A 143 -4.64 7.08 6.74
CA ILE A 143 -4.91 8.25 5.89
C ILE A 143 -6.10 7.98 4.98
N TRP A 144 -6.96 8.99 4.79
CA TRP A 144 -8.24 8.83 4.11
C TRP A 144 -8.13 8.36 2.66
N TYR A 145 -7.10 8.76 1.93
CA TYR A 145 -6.94 8.35 0.53
C TYR A 145 -6.61 6.87 0.32
N LYS A 146 -6.47 6.10 1.41
CA LYS A 146 -6.44 4.62 1.38
C LYS A 146 -7.84 3.99 1.41
N ASN A 147 -8.87 4.80 1.23
CA ASN A 147 -10.28 4.36 1.25
C ASN A 147 -10.72 3.70 2.58
N ILE A 148 -10.10 4.09 3.71
CA ILE A 148 -10.48 3.63 5.06
C ILE A 148 -11.94 4.01 5.34
N GLU A 149 -12.40 5.14 4.81
CA GLU A 149 -13.79 5.58 4.95
C GLU A 149 -14.76 4.55 4.40
N LEU A 150 -14.49 3.97 3.22
CA LEU A 150 -15.33 2.94 2.61
C LEU A 150 -15.39 1.66 3.45
N ILE A 151 -14.28 1.29 4.10
CA ILE A 151 -14.25 0.16 5.04
C ILE A 151 -15.18 0.41 6.22
N LEU A 152 -15.04 1.57 6.86
CA LEU A 152 -15.83 1.92 8.04
C LEU A 152 -17.31 2.05 7.73
N ASP A 153 -17.67 2.63 6.58
CA ASP A 153 -19.07 2.73 6.14
C ASP A 153 -19.65 1.35 5.83
N ALA A 154 -18.90 0.45 5.16
CA ALA A 154 -19.32 -0.92 4.92
C ALA A 154 -19.53 -1.70 6.24
N CYS A 155 -18.59 -1.57 7.18
CA CYS A 155 -18.70 -2.17 8.51
C CYS A 155 -19.92 -1.62 9.31
N ALA A 156 -20.20 -0.33 9.19
CA ALA A 156 -21.38 0.26 9.81
C ALA A 156 -22.69 -0.30 9.24
N MET A 157 -22.75 -0.55 7.93
CA MET A 157 -23.89 -1.20 7.28
C MET A 157 -24.06 -2.64 7.78
N LEU A 158 -22.98 -3.44 7.86
CA LEU A 158 -23.02 -4.81 8.40
C LEU A 158 -23.53 -4.83 9.84
N LYS A 159 -22.99 -3.96 10.69
CA LYS A 159 -23.47 -3.83 12.08
C LYS A 159 -24.94 -3.50 12.14
N ASN A 160 -25.43 -2.57 11.30
CA ASN A 160 -26.85 -2.18 11.27
C ASN A 160 -27.75 -3.32 10.77
N GLU A 161 -27.22 -4.27 10.03
CA GLU A 161 -27.87 -5.52 9.62
C GLU A 161 -27.77 -6.61 10.71
N GLY A 162 -27.20 -6.31 11.88
CA GLY A 162 -27.04 -7.25 13.00
C GLY A 162 -25.95 -8.30 12.79
N LYS A 163 -25.03 -8.08 11.86
CA LYS A 163 -23.92 -9.01 11.63
C LYS A 163 -22.82 -8.81 12.68
N GLU A 164 -22.32 -9.91 13.23
CA GLU A 164 -21.17 -9.92 14.14
C GLU A 164 -19.88 -10.10 13.38
N PHE A 165 -18.87 -9.28 13.68
CA PHE A 165 -17.50 -9.34 13.14
C PHE A 165 -16.54 -8.58 14.05
N ARG A 166 -15.24 -8.70 13.80
CA ARG A 166 -14.23 -7.78 14.35
C ARG A 166 -13.35 -7.25 13.22
N LEU A 167 -12.88 -6.02 13.37
CA LEU A 167 -11.96 -5.36 12.44
C LEU A 167 -10.71 -4.91 13.18
N ILE A 168 -9.57 -5.50 12.86
CA ILE A 168 -8.26 -5.03 13.31
C ILE A 168 -7.83 -3.88 12.41
N MET A 169 -7.47 -2.74 13.01
CA MET A 169 -6.87 -1.61 12.31
C MET A 169 -5.42 -1.44 12.75
N LEU A 170 -4.50 -1.85 11.88
CA LEU A 170 -3.08 -1.88 12.13
C LEU A 170 -2.35 -0.81 11.32
N GLY A 171 -1.63 0.07 12.01
CA GLY A 171 -0.83 1.12 11.41
C GLY A 171 -0.96 2.47 12.12
N PHE A 172 -0.40 3.51 11.50
CA PHE A 172 -0.45 4.88 12.00
C PHE A 172 -0.50 5.86 10.82
N GLY A 173 -0.90 7.12 11.06
CA GLY A 173 -0.94 8.12 10.01
C GLY A 173 -1.56 9.44 10.43
N ALA A 174 -1.53 10.39 9.50
CA ALA A 174 -1.95 11.78 9.77
C ALA A 174 -3.44 11.90 10.13
N ASP A 175 -4.29 11.00 9.64
CA ASP A 175 -5.74 11.06 9.84
C ASP A 175 -6.24 10.16 10.99
N GLU A 176 -5.33 9.60 11.80
CA GLU A 176 -5.65 8.66 12.88
C GLU A 176 -6.77 9.16 13.81
N ASN A 177 -6.67 10.41 14.27
CA ASN A 177 -7.68 10.98 15.18
C ASN A 177 -9.04 11.14 14.49
N ALA A 178 -9.05 11.52 13.21
CA ALA A 178 -10.27 11.65 12.43
C ALA A 178 -10.93 10.29 12.17
N ILE A 179 -10.13 9.26 11.89
CA ILE A 179 -10.58 7.88 11.71
C ILE A 179 -11.19 7.35 13.02
N LYS A 180 -10.51 7.51 14.16
CA LYS A 180 -11.04 7.14 15.47
C LYS A 180 -12.36 7.86 15.80
N LYS A 181 -12.49 9.13 15.42
CA LYS A 181 -13.75 9.88 15.56
C LYS A 181 -14.87 9.28 14.70
N LYS A 182 -14.56 8.90 13.45
CA LYS A 182 -15.53 8.24 12.57
C LYS A 182 -15.96 6.87 13.11
N ILE A 183 -15.04 6.05 13.60
CA ILE A 183 -15.35 4.76 14.25
C ILE A 183 -16.40 4.95 15.35
N ARG A 184 -16.21 5.93 16.24
CA ARG A 184 -17.18 6.25 17.31
C ARG A 184 -18.51 6.72 16.73
N LYS A 185 -18.49 7.63 15.74
CA LYS A 185 -19.71 8.16 15.09
C LYS A 185 -20.54 7.06 14.43
N CYS A 186 -19.90 6.06 13.85
CA CYS A 186 -20.53 4.89 13.24
C CYS A 186 -20.95 3.82 14.27
N GLY A 187 -20.64 4.01 15.55
CA GLY A 187 -20.93 3.05 16.60
C GLY A 187 -20.15 1.74 16.47
N LEU A 188 -18.95 1.81 15.91
CA LEU A 188 -18.08 0.65 15.66
C LEU A 188 -17.04 0.43 16.76
N PHE A 189 -17.18 1.10 17.91
CA PHE A 189 -16.17 1.06 18.97
C PHE A 189 -15.90 -0.38 19.46
N ASP A 190 -16.95 -1.18 19.64
CA ASP A 190 -16.85 -2.56 20.13
C ASP A 190 -16.47 -3.56 19.01
N TYR A 191 -16.50 -3.13 17.76
CA TYR A 191 -16.15 -3.95 16.58
C TYR A 191 -14.72 -3.76 16.12
N VAL A 192 -14.09 -2.62 16.47
CA VAL A 192 -12.78 -2.23 15.96
C VAL A 192 -11.69 -2.39 17.02
N ILE A 193 -10.69 -3.17 16.70
CA ILE A 193 -9.47 -3.35 17.47
C ILE A 193 -8.39 -2.46 16.89
N TRP A 194 -8.00 -1.41 17.62
CA TRP A 194 -6.95 -0.50 17.18
C TRP A 194 -5.62 -0.88 17.79
N THR A 195 -4.67 -1.37 16.99
CA THR A 195 -3.36 -1.81 17.48
C THR A 195 -2.29 -0.73 17.44
N GLY A 196 -2.45 0.28 16.57
CA GLY A 196 -1.36 1.22 16.27
C GLY A 196 -0.28 0.61 15.38
N LYS A 197 0.94 1.14 15.50
CA LYS A 197 2.10 0.65 14.73
C LYS A 197 2.69 -0.59 15.38
N ILE A 198 2.81 -1.67 14.64
CA ILE A 198 3.55 -2.87 15.03
C ILE A 198 4.93 -2.80 14.39
N LEU A 199 5.98 -3.01 15.17
CA LEU A 199 7.37 -3.00 14.70
C LEU A 199 7.95 -4.40 14.57
N ASP A 200 7.49 -5.31 15.40
CA ASP A 200 7.90 -6.71 15.33
C ASP A 200 7.23 -7.39 14.13
N ARG A 201 8.05 -7.98 13.27
CA ARG A 201 7.59 -8.61 12.04
C ARG A 201 6.80 -9.89 12.30
N ASN A 202 7.19 -10.67 13.31
CA ASN A 202 6.49 -11.90 13.65
C ASN A 202 5.11 -11.59 14.25
N GLU A 203 5.03 -10.56 15.11
CA GLU A 203 3.75 -10.09 15.62
C GLU A 203 2.83 -9.61 14.47
N LEU A 204 3.37 -8.88 13.48
CA LEU A 204 2.62 -8.45 12.29
C LEU A 204 2.09 -9.65 11.51
N LEU A 205 2.92 -10.66 11.26
CA LEU A 205 2.51 -11.89 10.57
C LEU A 205 1.45 -12.64 11.37
N GLY A 206 1.57 -12.65 12.70
CA GLY A 206 0.54 -13.17 13.59
C GLY A 206 -0.82 -12.53 13.37
N TYR A 207 -0.88 -11.20 13.25
CA TYR A 207 -2.14 -10.50 12.95
C TYR A 207 -2.72 -10.85 11.58
N TYR A 208 -1.91 -11.05 10.56
CA TYR A 208 -2.41 -11.57 9.28
C TYR A 208 -2.95 -12.99 9.46
N GLY A 209 -2.16 -13.89 10.04
CA GLY A 209 -2.52 -15.32 10.16
C GLY A 209 -3.76 -15.62 11.00
N ILE A 210 -4.16 -14.72 11.93
CA ILE A 210 -5.42 -14.88 12.69
C ILE A 210 -6.63 -14.29 11.96
N SER A 211 -6.39 -13.50 10.90
CA SER A 211 -7.46 -12.77 10.21
C SER A 211 -8.02 -13.57 9.05
N ASP A 212 -9.32 -13.55 8.91
CA ASP A 212 -10.02 -14.25 7.82
C ASP A 212 -9.92 -13.50 6.49
N LEU A 213 -9.75 -12.16 6.52
CA LEU A 213 -9.73 -11.33 5.32
C LEU A 213 -8.99 -10.00 5.53
N LEU A 214 -8.08 -9.67 4.63
CA LEU A 214 -7.51 -8.32 4.52
C LEU A 214 -8.46 -7.41 3.74
N LEU A 215 -8.89 -6.30 4.33
CA LEU A 215 -9.65 -5.25 3.66
C LEU A 215 -8.69 -4.16 3.16
N PHE A 216 -8.40 -4.14 1.87
CA PHE A 216 -7.46 -3.17 1.29
C PHE A 216 -8.00 -2.51 0.01
N PRO A 217 -9.04 -1.67 0.13
CA PRO A 217 -9.68 -1.02 -1.02
C PRO A 217 -8.91 0.19 -1.56
N SER A 218 -7.59 0.26 -1.31
CA SER A 218 -6.76 1.35 -1.79
C SER A 218 -6.59 1.32 -3.30
N THR A 219 -6.90 2.44 -3.97
CA THR A 219 -6.64 2.66 -5.40
C THR A 219 -5.38 3.49 -5.63
N PHE A 220 -4.78 3.99 -4.54
CA PHE A 220 -3.59 4.83 -4.59
C PHE A 220 -2.29 4.04 -4.69
N ASP A 221 -2.21 2.86 -4.10
CA ASP A 221 -0.96 2.08 -4.05
C ASP A 221 -0.48 1.66 -5.45
N THR A 222 0.83 1.58 -5.61
CA THR A 222 1.48 1.16 -6.85
C THR A 222 1.71 -0.34 -6.95
N ASN A 223 1.70 -1.05 -5.80
CA ASN A 223 1.93 -2.51 -5.78
C ASN A 223 1.13 -3.22 -4.67
N GLY A 224 0.89 -2.57 -3.50
CA GLY A 224 0.17 -3.19 -2.40
C GLY A 224 0.92 -4.34 -1.73
N LEU A 225 2.14 -4.12 -1.22
CA LEU A 225 2.95 -5.16 -0.56
C LEU A 225 2.18 -5.88 0.56
N VAL A 226 1.31 -5.18 1.29
CA VAL A 226 0.47 -5.76 2.35
C VAL A 226 -0.44 -6.91 1.85
N VAL A 227 -0.83 -6.90 0.57
CA VAL A 227 -1.62 -7.98 -0.06
C VAL A 227 -0.78 -9.25 -0.18
N ARG A 228 0.51 -9.10 -0.51
CA ARG A 228 1.44 -10.23 -0.59
C ARG A 228 1.82 -10.75 0.79
N GLU A 229 1.95 -9.84 1.75
CA GLU A 229 2.18 -10.18 3.16
C GLU A 229 1.01 -11.02 3.72
N ALA A 230 -0.22 -10.58 3.49
CA ALA A 230 -1.41 -11.33 3.88
C ALA A 230 -1.48 -12.71 3.18
N ALA A 231 -1.23 -12.75 1.86
CA ALA A 231 -1.22 -13.99 1.10
C ALA A 231 -0.15 -14.98 1.59
N ALA A 232 1.02 -14.52 2.02
CA ALA A 232 2.06 -15.36 2.61
C ALA A 232 1.63 -16.00 3.94
N CYS A 233 0.65 -15.41 4.63
CA CYS A 233 0.02 -15.93 5.85
C CYS A 233 -1.32 -16.64 5.56
N ALA A 234 -1.60 -17.02 4.31
CA ALA A 234 -2.84 -17.62 3.86
C ALA A 234 -4.10 -16.76 4.08
N THR A 235 -3.95 -15.45 4.27
CA THR A 235 -5.06 -14.52 4.46
C THR A 235 -5.46 -13.91 3.11
N PRO A 236 -6.65 -14.22 2.57
CA PRO A 236 -7.13 -13.62 1.34
C PRO A 236 -7.39 -12.12 1.50
N SER A 237 -7.46 -11.41 0.38
CA SER A 237 -7.67 -9.96 0.37
C SER A 237 -8.91 -9.55 -0.40
N LEU A 238 -9.63 -8.53 0.10
CA LEU A 238 -10.69 -7.83 -0.61
C LEU A 238 -10.13 -6.52 -1.15
N LEU A 239 -10.16 -6.36 -2.47
CA LEU A 239 -9.49 -5.29 -3.21
C LEU A 239 -10.44 -4.60 -4.17
N VAL A 240 -10.13 -3.36 -4.56
CA VAL A 240 -10.86 -2.68 -5.63
C VAL A 240 -10.39 -3.21 -6.99
N ARG A 241 -11.34 -3.66 -7.80
CA ARG A 241 -11.10 -4.15 -9.16
C ARG A 241 -10.39 -3.09 -10.00
N GLY A 242 -9.31 -3.48 -10.68
CA GLY A 242 -8.51 -2.58 -11.49
C GLY A 242 -7.50 -1.71 -10.73
N SER A 243 -7.41 -1.83 -9.39
CA SER A 243 -6.33 -1.21 -8.64
C SER A 243 -5.01 -1.93 -8.87
N CYS A 244 -3.87 -1.23 -8.71
CA CYS A 244 -2.55 -1.86 -8.79
C CYS A 244 -2.36 -2.98 -7.74
N ALA A 245 -2.99 -2.85 -6.59
CA ALA A 245 -2.95 -3.87 -5.54
C ALA A 245 -3.71 -5.16 -5.91
N ALA A 246 -4.66 -5.06 -6.84
CA ALA A 246 -5.47 -6.19 -7.31
C ALA A 246 -4.82 -6.96 -8.47
N GLU A 247 -3.68 -6.51 -9.00
CA GLU A 247 -3.00 -7.19 -10.08
C GLU A 247 -2.57 -8.61 -9.69
N GLY A 248 -2.98 -9.59 -10.50
CA GLY A 248 -2.71 -11.02 -10.27
C GLY A 248 -3.71 -11.70 -9.32
N VAL A 249 -4.70 -10.97 -8.77
CA VAL A 249 -5.75 -11.56 -7.95
C VAL A 249 -6.93 -11.98 -8.83
N GLU A 250 -7.31 -13.26 -8.74
CA GLU A 250 -8.48 -13.85 -9.40
C GLU A 250 -9.67 -13.84 -8.42
N ASP A 251 -10.74 -13.13 -8.83
CA ASP A 251 -11.94 -12.94 -8.02
C ASP A 251 -12.60 -14.28 -7.64
N GLY A 252 -12.82 -14.48 -6.35
CA GLY A 252 -13.39 -15.71 -5.79
C GLY A 252 -12.46 -16.93 -5.76
N LYS A 253 -11.17 -16.78 -6.17
CA LYS A 253 -10.19 -17.87 -6.13
C LYS A 253 -8.98 -17.55 -5.25
N THR A 254 -8.29 -16.44 -5.53
CA THR A 254 -7.09 -16.02 -4.80
C THR A 254 -7.32 -14.77 -3.96
N GLY A 255 -8.55 -14.24 -3.97
CA GLY A 255 -9.01 -13.09 -3.23
C GLY A 255 -10.36 -12.63 -3.76
N PHE A 256 -10.80 -11.46 -3.35
CA PHE A 256 -12.10 -10.91 -3.71
C PHE A 256 -11.95 -9.52 -4.31
N LEU A 257 -12.74 -9.21 -5.34
CA LEU A 257 -12.70 -7.94 -6.03
C LEU A 257 -14.06 -7.22 -5.92
N CYS A 258 -14.02 -5.97 -5.46
CA CYS A 258 -15.20 -5.11 -5.36
C CYS A 258 -15.08 -3.86 -6.25
N VAL A 259 -16.18 -3.12 -6.39
CA VAL A 259 -16.17 -1.76 -6.91
C VAL A 259 -15.78 -0.80 -5.78
N GLU A 260 -15.19 0.36 -6.11
CA GLU A 260 -14.79 1.39 -5.14
C GLU A 260 -16.02 2.07 -4.51
N SER A 261 -16.73 1.33 -3.64
CA SER A 261 -17.86 1.81 -2.87
C SER A 261 -18.11 0.99 -1.62
N ALA A 262 -18.59 1.64 -0.55
CA ALA A 262 -18.93 0.99 0.70
C ALA A 262 -20.00 -0.11 0.54
N HIS A 263 -20.99 0.10 -0.34
CA HIS A 263 -22.03 -0.89 -0.64
C HIS A 263 -21.45 -2.15 -1.30
N SER A 264 -20.51 -1.99 -2.25
CA SER A 264 -19.88 -3.13 -2.90
C SER A 264 -19.03 -3.92 -1.91
N ILE A 265 -18.24 -3.24 -1.08
CA ILE A 265 -17.47 -3.88 0.01
C ILE A 265 -18.42 -4.65 0.92
N LYS A 266 -19.50 -4.03 1.42
CA LYS A 266 -20.48 -4.64 2.31
C LYS A 266 -21.12 -5.89 1.66
N ASN A 267 -21.53 -5.80 0.41
CA ASN A 267 -22.16 -6.93 -0.29
C ASN A 267 -21.19 -8.09 -0.47
N THR A 268 -19.93 -7.82 -0.81
CA THR A 268 -18.91 -8.87 -0.91
C THR A 268 -18.65 -9.51 0.46
N LEU A 269 -18.55 -8.71 1.53
CA LEU A 269 -18.40 -9.23 2.90
C LEU A 269 -19.58 -10.10 3.32
N ASN A 270 -20.81 -9.69 3.03
CA ASN A 270 -22.00 -10.50 3.30
C ASN A 270 -21.93 -11.86 2.59
N THR A 271 -21.58 -11.87 1.30
CA THR A 271 -21.43 -13.13 0.54
C THR A 271 -20.39 -14.05 1.15
N ILE A 272 -19.23 -13.51 1.57
CA ILE A 272 -18.16 -14.26 2.21
C ILE A 272 -18.63 -14.85 3.54
N MET A 273 -19.27 -14.04 4.37
CA MET A 273 -19.77 -14.46 5.70
C MET A 273 -20.88 -15.50 5.62
N GLU A 274 -21.82 -15.34 4.71
CA GLU A 274 -22.96 -16.26 4.53
C GLU A 274 -22.53 -17.62 3.99
N ASN A 275 -21.53 -17.64 3.09
CA ASN A 275 -21.03 -18.88 2.50
C ASN A 275 -19.86 -19.49 3.29
N LYS A 276 -19.43 -18.88 4.39
CA LYS A 276 -18.25 -19.28 5.20
C LYS A 276 -17.02 -19.54 4.34
N ILE A 277 -16.77 -18.62 3.40
CA ILE A 277 -15.60 -18.66 2.51
C ILE A 277 -14.43 -17.95 3.21
N PHE A 278 -13.88 -18.62 4.24
CA PHE A 278 -12.72 -18.16 4.99
C PHE A 278 -11.62 -19.19 4.90
#